data_7853555b1d63268c67b57008546e30c3
#
_entry.id   7853555b1d63268c67b57008546e30c3
#
_cell.length_a   1.000
_cell.length_b   1.000
_cell.length_c   1.000
_cell.angle_alpha   90.00
_cell.angle_beta   90.00
_cell.angle_gamma   90.00
#
_symmetry.space_group_name_H-M   'P 1'
#
loop_
_entity.id
_entity.type
_entity.pdbx_description
1 polymer ?
#
loop_
_entity_poly.entity_id
_entity_poly.type
_entity_poly.pdbx_seq_one_letter_code
_entity_poly.pdbx_strand_id
1 'polypeptide(L)'
;EEKLWDVTLKVQVGDTLKSGDVYAEVPETLSVLHKCMLTPLIPTATVTKVMPNGQYKVHDTVVEVEDANGKKHELTLCQRWPIRNARPVSKRTTSTVPLITGQRIQDALFPITKGGTACIPGAFGSGKTMTQHQLAKWCDADIIIYVGCGERGNEMTQVLEEFAELIDPRTNRLLTDRTV
;
A
#
# COMPACT_ATOMS: atom_id res chain seq x y z
N GLU A 1 -19.09 -2.59 -5.01
CA GLU A 1 -19.75 -2.93 -3.71
C GLU A 1 -20.34 -4.36 -3.70
N GLU A 2 -20.84 -4.84 -4.85
CA GLU A 2 -21.45 -6.18 -4.99
C GLU A 2 -20.45 -7.35 -5.09
N LYS A 3 -19.19 -7.07 -5.34
CA LYS A 3 -18.13 -8.09 -5.46
C LYS A 3 -17.93 -8.80 -4.13
N LEU A 4 -17.85 -10.14 -4.19
CA LEU A 4 -17.46 -10.99 -3.08
C LEU A 4 -15.94 -11.14 -3.04
N TRP A 5 -15.38 -11.11 -1.83
CA TRP A 5 -13.97 -11.23 -1.56
C TRP A 5 -13.69 -12.40 -0.65
N ASP A 6 -12.67 -13.18 -0.94
CA ASP A 6 -12.23 -14.27 -0.08
C ASP A 6 -11.50 -13.71 1.13
N VAL A 7 -12.06 -13.91 2.32
CA VAL A 7 -11.58 -13.33 3.58
C VAL A 7 -10.98 -14.41 4.47
N THR A 8 -9.75 -14.15 4.94
CA THR A 8 -9.09 -14.96 5.96
C THR A 8 -9.00 -14.14 7.26
N LEU A 9 -9.69 -14.57 8.29
CA LEU A 9 -9.66 -13.93 9.60
C LEU A 9 -8.42 -14.37 10.39
N LYS A 10 -7.79 -13.43 11.11
CA LYS A 10 -6.53 -13.63 11.82
C LYS A 10 -6.68 -13.54 13.35
N VAL A 11 -7.89 -13.39 13.83
CA VAL A 11 -8.20 -13.16 15.25
C VAL A 11 -9.20 -14.18 15.77
N GLN A 12 -9.21 -14.35 17.07
CA GLN A 12 -10.14 -15.22 17.79
C GLN A 12 -10.95 -14.43 18.83
N VAL A 13 -12.09 -15.00 19.24
CA VAL A 13 -12.89 -14.39 20.32
C VAL A 13 -12.08 -14.35 21.61
N GLY A 14 -12.05 -13.19 22.25
CA GLY A 14 -11.25 -12.90 23.44
C GLY A 14 -9.91 -12.22 23.16
N ASP A 15 -9.45 -12.15 21.91
CA ASP A 15 -8.24 -11.41 21.57
C ASP A 15 -8.39 -9.92 21.84
N THR A 16 -7.31 -9.28 22.29
CA THR A 16 -7.26 -7.83 22.47
C THR A 16 -6.49 -7.22 21.30
N LEU A 17 -7.16 -6.38 20.52
CA LEU A 17 -6.62 -5.66 19.38
C LEU A 17 -6.26 -4.23 19.77
N LYS A 18 -5.13 -3.75 19.25
CA LYS A 18 -4.72 -2.35 19.28
C LYS A 18 -4.90 -1.72 17.91
N SER A 19 -4.99 -0.39 17.89
CA SER A 19 -5.00 0.36 16.63
C SER A 19 -3.86 -0.10 15.71
N GLY A 20 -4.20 -0.49 14.48
CA GLY A 20 -3.27 -1.00 13.49
C GLY A 20 -3.06 -2.51 13.47
N ASP A 21 -3.57 -3.23 14.47
CA ASP A 21 -3.54 -4.70 14.44
C ASP A 21 -4.42 -5.23 13.30
N VAL A 22 -3.91 -6.24 12.60
CA VAL A 22 -4.60 -6.86 11.46
C VAL A 22 -5.59 -7.91 11.95
N TYR A 23 -6.88 -7.75 11.62
CA TYR A 23 -7.92 -8.72 11.96
C TYR A 23 -8.34 -9.61 10.79
N ALA A 24 -8.10 -9.17 9.56
CA ALA A 24 -8.43 -9.94 8.36
C ALA A 24 -7.46 -9.66 7.21
N GLU A 25 -7.31 -10.62 6.32
CA GLU A 25 -6.56 -10.52 5.08
C GLU A 25 -7.44 -10.89 3.89
N VAL A 26 -7.29 -10.15 2.80
CA VAL A 26 -8.05 -10.34 1.55
C VAL A 26 -7.07 -10.27 0.37
N PRO A 27 -6.94 -11.32 -0.45
CA PRO A 27 -6.20 -11.24 -1.71
C PRO A 27 -6.97 -10.34 -2.69
N GLU A 28 -6.57 -9.08 -2.79
CA GLU A 28 -7.26 -8.09 -3.62
C GLU A 28 -6.87 -8.21 -5.09
N THR A 29 -5.56 -8.36 -5.32
CA THR A 29 -4.97 -8.65 -6.63
C THR A 29 -3.88 -9.71 -6.46
N LEU A 30 -3.28 -10.12 -7.56
CA LEU A 30 -2.18 -11.08 -7.52
C LEU A 30 -0.92 -10.55 -6.81
N SER A 31 -0.78 -9.23 -6.73
CA SER A 31 0.34 -8.55 -6.08
C SER A 31 -0.02 -7.87 -4.77
N VAL A 32 -1.30 -7.71 -4.45
CA VAL A 32 -1.76 -6.98 -3.27
C VAL A 32 -2.57 -7.87 -2.35
N LEU A 33 -2.02 -8.13 -1.16
CA LEU A 33 -2.74 -8.71 -0.04
C LEU A 33 -3.26 -7.55 0.82
N HIS A 34 -4.56 -7.25 0.73
CA HIS A 34 -5.19 -6.23 1.54
C HIS A 34 -5.28 -6.69 3.01
N LYS A 35 -4.81 -5.86 3.93
CA LYS A 35 -4.85 -6.10 5.38
C LYS A 35 -5.86 -5.17 6.03
N CYS A 36 -6.93 -5.75 6.56
CA CYS A 36 -7.91 -5.01 7.34
C CYS A 36 -7.36 -4.79 8.76
N MET A 37 -7.23 -3.54 9.17
CA MET A 37 -6.62 -3.16 10.44
C MET A 37 -7.58 -2.37 11.31
N LEU A 38 -7.46 -2.53 12.64
CA LEU A 38 -8.25 -1.73 13.57
C LEU A 38 -7.93 -0.24 13.40
N THR A 39 -8.97 0.57 13.20
CA THR A 39 -8.83 2.04 13.00
C THR A 39 -8.24 2.74 14.22
N PRO A 40 -7.49 3.84 14.05
CA PRO A 40 -6.96 4.63 15.17
C PRO A 40 -8.04 5.34 15.98
N LEU A 41 -9.28 5.34 15.51
CA LEU A 41 -10.42 5.86 16.27
C LEU A 41 -10.82 4.93 17.43
N ILE A 42 -10.36 3.67 17.41
CA ILE A 42 -10.54 2.68 18.45
C ILE A 42 -9.14 2.26 18.94
N PRO A 43 -8.62 2.85 20.01
CA PRO A 43 -7.24 2.60 20.46
C PRO A 43 -7.00 1.15 20.86
N THR A 44 -7.99 0.55 21.53
CA THR A 44 -7.94 -0.85 21.97
C THR A 44 -9.35 -1.41 22.03
N ALA A 45 -9.53 -2.66 21.63
CA ALA A 45 -10.81 -3.35 21.71
C ALA A 45 -10.61 -4.86 21.90
N THR A 46 -11.57 -5.50 22.54
CA THR A 46 -11.61 -6.96 22.71
C THR A 46 -12.54 -7.57 21.67
N VAL A 47 -12.11 -8.64 21.03
CA VAL A 47 -12.91 -9.36 20.03
C VAL A 47 -14.03 -10.13 20.74
N THR A 48 -15.27 -9.80 20.41
CA THR A 48 -16.47 -10.43 20.99
C THR A 48 -17.07 -11.50 20.09
N LYS A 49 -16.89 -11.34 18.76
CA LYS A 49 -17.41 -12.30 17.79
C LYS A 49 -16.57 -12.28 16.52
N VAL A 50 -16.35 -13.46 15.95
CA VAL A 50 -15.62 -13.67 14.70
C VAL A 50 -16.51 -14.47 13.76
N MET A 51 -16.69 -14.01 12.53
CA MET A 51 -17.41 -14.74 11.51
C MET A 51 -16.53 -15.86 10.93
N PRO A 52 -17.09 -16.88 10.28
CA PRO A 52 -16.28 -17.91 9.64
C PRO A 52 -15.48 -17.34 8.45
N ASN A 53 -14.35 -17.95 8.11
CA ASN A 53 -13.66 -17.64 6.86
C ASN A 53 -14.59 -17.92 5.68
N GLY A 54 -14.60 -17.06 4.68
CA GLY A 54 -15.50 -17.20 3.54
C GLY A 54 -15.53 -15.97 2.66
N GLN A 55 -16.60 -15.86 1.88
CA GLN A 55 -16.79 -14.76 0.94
C GLN A 55 -17.70 -13.69 1.52
N TYR A 56 -17.23 -12.45 1.51
CA TYR A 56 -17.93 -11.30 2.07
C TYR A 56 -17.88 -10.11 1.11
N LYS A 57 -18.89 -9.26 1.19
CA LYS A 57 -18.89 -7.94 0.55
C LYS A 57 -18.08 -6.95 1.40
N VAL A 58 -17.71 -5.82 0.80
CA VAL A 58 -16.86 -4.80 1.45
C VAL A 58 -17.44 -4.28 2.78
N HIS A 59 -18.75 -4.19 2.88
CA HIS A 59 -19.45 -3.63 4.05
C HIS A 59 -20.05 -4.70 4.98
N ASP A 60 -19.84 -5.98 4.69
CA ASP A 60 -20.31 -7.05 5.58
C ASP A 60 -19.47 -7.04 6.86
N THR A 61 -20.13 -7.24 7.99
CA THR A 61 -19.46 -7.37 9.29
C THR A 61 -18.73 -8.71 9.36
N VAL A 62 -17.41 -8.68 9.58
CA VAL A 62 -16.55 -9.87 9.67
C VAL A 62 -16.07 -10.14 11.09
N VAL A 63 -15.94 -9.09 11.92
CA VAL A 63 -15.55 -9.18 13.33
C VAL A 63 -16.35 -8.16 14.14
N GLU A 64 -16.81 -8.55 15.32
CA GLU A 64 -17.37 -7.63 16.31
C GLU A 64 -16.38 -7.45 17.45
N VAL A 65 -16.18 -6.22 17.88
CA VAL A 65 -15.27 -5.88 18.98
C VAL A 65 -15.96 -4.95 19.98
N GLU A 66 -15.50 -4.98 21.23
CA GLU A 66 -15.95 -4.08 22.29
C GLU A 66 -14.76 -3.24 22.76
N ASP A 67 -14.93 -1.91 22.78
CA ASP A 67 -13.90 -0.99 23.23
C ASP A 67 -13.84 -0.93 24.78
N ALA A 68 -12.85 -0.21 25.32
CA ALA A 68 -12.65 -0.04 26.76
C ALA A 68 -13.84 0.63 27.48
N ASN A 69 -14.75 1.26 26.75
CA ASN A 69 -15.96 1.90 27.31
C ASN A 69 -17.19 0.99 27.23
N GLY A 70 -17.04 -0.25 26.79
CA GLY A 70 -18.15 -1.19 26.61
C GLY A 70 -18.97 -0.95 25.32
N LYS A 71 -18.49 -0.09 24.42
CA LYS A 71 -19.16 0.16 23.16
C LYS A 71 -18.77 -0.90 22.13
N LYS A 72 -19.77 -1.47 21.49
CA LYS A 72 -19.59 -2.45 20.41
C LYS A 72 -19.36 -1.75 19.08
N HIS A 73 -18.44 -2.30 18.31
CA HIS A 73 -18.10 -1.87 16.97
C HIS A 73 -18.08 -3.06 16.02
N GLU A 74 -18.65 -2.86 14.85
CA GLU A 74 -18.64 -3.83 13.76
C GLU A 74 -17.48 -3.50 12.81
N LEU A 75 -16.63 -4.49 12.58
CA LEU A 75 -15.48 -4.35 11.67
C LEU A 75 -15.81 -5.01 10.34
N THR A 76 -15.55 -4.29 9.26
CA THR A 76 -15.83 -4.69 7.87
C THR A 76 -14.51 -4.79 7.09
N LEU A 77 -14.54 -5.10 5.80
CA LEU A 77 -13.33 -5.17 4.97
C LEU A 77 -12.76 -3.78 4.64
N CYS A 78 -13.50 -2.71 4.86
CA CYS A 78 -13.03 -1.35 4.72
C CYS A 78 -13.05 -0.61 6.05
N GLN A 79 -12.10 0.26 6.27
CA GLN A 79 -12.05 1.15 7.44
C GLN A 79 -11.78 2.59 7.02
N ARG A 80 -12.32 3.52 7.78
CA ARG A 80 -11.96 4.93 7.65
C ARG A 80 -10.70 5.21 8.46
N TRP A 81 -9.68 5.73 7.78
CA TRP A 81 -8.42 6.13 8.40
C TRP A 81 -8.21 7.62 8.23
N PRO A 82 -8.04 8.40 9.32
CA PRO A 82 -7.79 9.83 9.20
C PRO A 82 -6.49 10.07 8.41
N ILE A 83 -6.56 10.88 7.36
CA ILE A 83 -5.43 11.06 6.41
C ILE A 83 -4.15 11.61 7.08
N ARG A 84 -4.29 12.32 8.19
CA ARG A 84 -3.14 12.88 8.93
C ARG A 84 -2.59 11.95 10.01
N ASN A 85 -3.25 10.83 10.28
CA ASN A 85 -2.75 9.84 11.22
C ASN A 85 -1.90 8.82 10.47
N ALA A 86 -0.61 8.79 10.79
CA ALA A 86 0.27 7.77 10.22
C ALA A 86 -0.21 6.36 10.60
N ARG A 87 0.01 5.40 9.71
CA ARG A 87 -0.17 3.98 10.06
C ARG A 87 0.80 3.62 11.19
N PRO A 88 0.36 2.88 12.22
CA PRO A 88 1.24 2.48 13.30
C PRO A 88 2.35 1.57 12.79
N VAL A 89 3.53 1.73 13.34
CA VAL A 89 4.70 0.90 13.05
C VAL A 89 5.21 0.30 14.35
N SER A 90 5.52 -0.99 14.34
CA SER A 90 6.02 -1.69 15.53
C SER A 90 7.47 -1.32 15.83
N LYS A 91 8.28 -1.10 14.80
CA LYS A 91 9.71 -0.75 14.92
C LYS A 91 10.19 0.01 13.70
N ARG A 92 10.98 1.05 13.92
CA ARG A 92 11.78 1.68 12.88
C ARG A 92 13.11 0.97 12.77
N THR A 93 13.47 0.53 11.58
CA THR A 93 14.77 -0.11 11.29
C THR A 93 15.61 0.83 10.44
N THR A 94 16.93 0.75 10.61
CA THR A 94 17.86 1.42 9.70
C THR A 94 17.79 0.71 8.36
N SER A 95 17.57 1.46 7.30
CA SER A 95 17.54 0.92 5.94
C SER A 95 18.97 0.61 5.48
N THR A 96 19.25 -0.65 5.23
CA THR A 96 20.55 -1.15 4.77
C THR A 96 20.49 -1.81 3.40
N VAL A 97 19.26 -2.07 2.91
CA VAL A 97 19.06 -2.74 1.63
C VAL A 97 18.95 -1.68 0.52
N PRO A 98 19.79 -1.72 -0.52
CA PRO A 98 19.68 -0.78 -1.64
C PRO A 98 18.40 -1.04 -2.45
N LEU A 99 17.81 0.04 -2.93
CA LEU A 99 16.80 0.01 -3.98
C LEU A 99 17.52 -0.03 -5.32
N ILE A 100 17.32 -1.09 -6.08
CA ILE A 100 17.87 -1.19 -7.43
C ILE A 100 16.99 -0.37 -8.37
N THR A 101 17.56 0.67 -8.95
CA THR A 101 16.85 1.60 -9.82
C THR A 101 16.91 1.20 -11.30
N GLY A 102 17.86 0.34 -11.67
CA GLY A 102 18.16 0.00 -13.04
C GLY A 102 19.06 1.04 -13.76
N GLN A 103 19.39 2.13 -13.07
CA GLN A 103 20.29 3.16 -13.58
C GLN A 103 21.69 2.97 -13.00
N ARG A 104 22.65 2.50 -13.81
CA ARG A 104 24.00 2.12 -13.35
C ARG A 104 24.72 3.21 -12.55
N ILE A 105 24.59 4.47 -12.96
CA ILE A 105 25.24 5.59 -12.27
C ILE A 105 24.60 5.81 -10.89
N GLN A 106 23.28 5.74 -10.81
CA GLN A 106 22.57 5.90 -9.53
C GLN A 106 22.88 4.75 -8.61
N ASP A 107 22.78 3.52 -9.08
CA ASP A 107 22.99 2.33 -8.25
C ASP A 107 24.42 2.21 -7.74
N ALA A 108 25.42 2.65 -8.54
CA ALA A 108 26.84 2.55 -8.19
C ALA A 108 27.36 3.74 -7.37
N LEU A 109 26.95 4.97 -7.70
CA LEU A 109 27.54 6.19 -7.13
C LEU A 109 26.60 6.94 -6.17
N PHE A 110 25.29 6.78 -6.33
CA PHE A 110 24.28 7.48 -5.53
C PHE A 110 23.17 6.50 -5.08
N PRO A 111 23.53 5.41 -4.39
CA PRO A 111 22.56 4.37 -4.04
C PRO A 111 21.45 4.92 -3.17
N ILE A 112 20.22 4.54 -3.51
CA ILE A 112 19.04 4.82 -2.71
C ILE A 112 18.72 3.55 -1.91
N THR A 113 18.35 3.68 -0.65
CA THR A 113 17.97 2.54 0.18
C THR A 113 16.45 2.32 0.16
N LYS A 114 16.02 1.07 0.25
CA LYS A 114 14.58 0.74 0.45
C LYS A 114 14.10 1.39 1.74
N GLY A 115 13.02 2.20 1.64
CA GLY A 115 12.53 3.04 2.73
C GLY A 115 13.24 4.38 2.87
N GLY A 116 14.18 4.69 1.99
CA GLY A 116 14.86 5.99 1.94
C GLY A 116 14.04 7.04 1.18
N THR A 117 14.54 8.27 1.22
CA THR A 117 14.01 9.41 0.46
C THR A 117 15.11 9.98 -0.42
N ALA A 118 14.80 10.27 -1.67
CA ALA A 118 15.72 10.92 -2.60
C ALA A 118 15.08 12.17 -3.19
N CYS A 119 15.92 13.13 -3.53
CA CYS A 119 15.53 14.36 -4.24
C CYS A 119 16.23 14.41 -5.58
N ILE A 120 15.53 14.79 -6.63
CA ILE A 120 16.07 15.00 -7.98
C ILE A 120 15.94 16.50 -8.31
N PRO A 121 16.87 17.35 -7.83
CA PRO A 121 16.85 18.77 -8.12
C PRO A 121 17.42 19.06 -9.50
N GLY A 122 17.02 20.18 -10.08
CA GLY A 122 17.59 20.63 -11.34
C GLY A 122 16.79 21.76 -11.97
N ALA A 123 17.47 22.53 -12.84
CA ALA A 123 16.85 23.58 -13.63
C ALA A 123 15.85 22.99 -14.65
N PHE A 124 15.07 23.87 -15.27
CA PHE A 124 14.19 23.48 -16.36
C PHE A 124 15.00 22.81 -17.51
N GLY A 125 14.48 21.69 -18.00
CA GLY A 125 15.13 20.93 -19.08
C GLY A 125 16.31 20.04 -18.65
N SER A 126 16.59 19.90 -17.34
CA SER A 126 17.71 19.07 -16.84
C SER A 126 17.41 17.55 -16.81
N GLY A 127 16.24 17.12 -17.27
CA GLY A 127 15.88 15.71 -17.34
C GLY A 127 15.29 15.12 -16.04
N LYS A 128 14.83 15.96 -15.10
CA LYS A 128 14.21 15.49 -13.83
C LYS A 128 13.08 14.50 -14.06
N THR A 129 12.10 14.91 -14.88
CA THR A 129 10.94 14.08 -15.20
C THR A 129 11.34 12.77 -15.85
N MET A 130 12.30 12.82 -16.80
CA MET A 130 12.81 11.60 -17.43
C MET A 130 13.48 10.65 -16.44
N THR A 131 14.22 11.18 -15.47
CA THR A 131 14.82 10.37 -14.41
C THR A 131 13.75 9.72 -13.53
N GLN A 132 12.70 10.45 -13.15
CA GLN A 132 11.58 9.91 -12.40
C GLN A 132 10.85 8.80 -13.17
N HIS A 133 10.60 8.99 -14.47
CA HIS A 133 10.01 7.97 -15.33
C HIS A 133 10.86 6.70 -15.39
N GLN A 134 12.19 6.84 -15.53
CA GLN A 134 13.09 5.69 -15.56
C GLN A 134 13.09 4.94 -14.23
N LEU A 135 13.05 5.64 -13.09
CA LEU A 135 12.93 5.03 -11.78
C LEU A 135 11.61 4.24 -11.65
N ALA A 136 10.50 4.86 -12.04
CA ALA A 136 9.18 4.23 -12.00
C ALA A 136 9.10 2.97 -12.88
N LYS A 137 9.75 2.99 -14.05
CA LYS A 137 9.74 1.84 -14.97
C LYS A 137 10.57 0.66 -14.48
N TRP A 138 11.74 0.89 -13.91
CA TRP A 138 12.77 -0.13 -13.77
C TRP A 138 13.15 -0.48 -12.34
N CYS A 139 12.74 0.30 -11.33
CA CYS A 139 13.07 0.00 -9.95
C CYS A 139 12.47 -1.33 -9.47
N ASP A 140 13.15 -1.96 -8.50
CA ASP A 140 12.74 -3.23 -7.89
C ASP A 140 11.66 -3.09 -6.81
N ALA A 141 10.76 -2.11 -6.96
CA ALA A 141 9.58 -1.94 -6.13
C ALA A 141 8.44 -2.87 -6.58
N ASP A 142 7.64 -3.35 -5.64
CA ASP A 142 6.47 -4.20 -5.93
C ASP A 142 5.29 -3.37 -6.45
N ILE A 143 5.09 -2.18 -5.89
CA ILE A 143 4.03 -1.25 -6.27
C ILE A 143 4.66 0.12 -6.48
N ILE A 144 4.24 0.79 -7.54
CA ILE A 144 4.65 2.15 -7.90
C ILE A 144 3.45 3.07 -7.70
N ILE A 145 3.65 4.14 -6.94
CA ILE A 145 2.67 5.22 -6.82
C ILE A 145 3.28 6.44 -7.47
N TYR A 146 2.71 6.86 -8.60
CA TYR A 146 3.16 8.03 -9.35
C TYR A 146 2.22 9.21 -9.13
N VAL A 147 2.69 10.25 -8.46
CA VAL A 147 1.89 11.43 -8.14
C VAL A 147 2.35 12.62 -8.97
N GLY A 148 1.54 13.04 -9.93
CA GLY A 148 1.73 14.29 -10.68
C GLY A 148 1.10 15.46 -9.91
N CYS A 149 1.92 16.37 -9.42
CA CYS A 149 1.46 17.57 -8.73
C CYS A 149 2.19 18.79 -9.27
N GLY A 150 1.49 19.63 -10.06
CA GLY A 150 2.07 20.77 -10.74
C GLY A 150 2.94 20.41 -11.97
N GLU A 151 2.81 19.19 -12.46
CA GLU A 151 3.44 18.70 -13.70
C GLU A 151 2.67 19.19 -14.93
N ARG A 152 3.32 19.12 -16.10
CA ARG A 152 2.68 19.42 -17.37
C ARG A 152 1.73 18.29 -17.76
N GLY A 153 0.54 18.63 -18.27
CA GLY A 153 -0.45 17.62 -18.69
C GLY A 153 0.08 16.66 -19.76
N ASN A 154 0.87 17.14 -20.71
CA ASN A 154 1.47 16.30 -21.73
C ASN A 154 2.50 15.29 -21.16
N GLU A 155 3.26 15.64 -20.11
CA GLU A 155 4.18 14.71 -19.44
C GLU A 155 3.41 13.61 -18.72
N MET A 156 2.29 13.94 -18.09
CA MET A 156 1.42 12.96 -17.45
C MET A 156 0.75 12.03 -18.47
N THR A 157 0.28 12.56 -19.59
CA THR A 157 -0.29 11.74 -20.67
C THR A 157 0.74 10.76 -21.23
N GLN A 158 1.97 11.22 -21.44
CA GLN A 158 3.07 10.37 -21.89
C GLN A 158 3.35 9.21 -20.93
N VAL A 159 3.32 9.45 -19.60
CA VAL A 159 3.48 8.37 -18.60
C VAL A 159 2.39 7.33 -18.75
N LEU A 160 1.12 7.75 -18.87
CA LEU A 160 -0.02 6.84 -19.00
C LEU A 160 0.09 5.98 -20.26
N GLU A 161 0.44 6.59 -21.40
CA GLU A 161 0.62 5.89 -22.67
C GLU A 161 1.78 4.89 -22.61
N GLU A 162 2.97 5.33 -22.15
CA GLU A 162 4.15 4.49 -22.08
C GLU A 162 3.98 3.31 -21.10
N PHE A 163 3.35 3.54 -19.93
CA PHE A 163 3.16 2.47 -18.93
C PHE A 163 2.12 1.43 -19.36
N ALA A 164 1.16 1.82 -20.20
CA ALA A 164 0.16 0.92 -20.76
C ALA A 164 0.75 -0.07 -21.78
N GLU A 165 1.89 0.26 -22.40
CA GLU A 165 2.55 -0.56 -23.43
C GLU A 165 3.71 -1.39 -22.88
N LEU A 166 4.28 -0.99 -21.72
CA LEU A 166 5.46 -1.65 -21.16
C LEU A 166 5.10 -2.91 -20.38
N ILE A 167 5.90 -3.94 -20.61
CA ILE A 167 5.85 -5.19 -19.86
C ILE A 167 6.96 -5.18 -18.79
N ASP A 168 6.58 -5.42 -17.54
CA ASP A 168 7.53 -5.60 -16.45
C ASP A 168 8.31 -6.92 -16.67
N PRO A 169 9.64 -6.89 -16.88
CA PRO A 169 10.43 -8.08 -17.15
C PRO A 169 10.47 -9.09 -16.00
N ARG A 170 10.12 -8.66 -14.77
CA ARG A 170 10.10 -9.52 -13.58
C ARG A 170 8.83 -10.37 -13.51
N THR A 171 7.70 -9.80 -13.89
CA THR A 171 6.38 -10.44 -13.76
C THR A 171 5.79 -10.89 -15.08
N ASN A 172 6.35 -10.44 -16.21
CA ASN A 172 5.84 -10.60 -17.57
C ASN A 172 4.39 -10.08 -17.74
N ARG A 173 4.06 -9.01 -17.03
CA ARG A 173 2.75 -8.33 -17.05
C ARG A 173 2.92 -6.87 -17.42
N LEU A 174 1.81 -6.22 -17.74
CA LEU A 174 1.82 -4.78 -17.99
C LEU A 174 2.31 -4.03 -16.75
N LEU A 175 3.08 -2.98 -16.96
CA LEU A 175 3.58 -2.13 -15.88
C LEU A 175 2.44 -1.45 -15.11
N THR A 176 1.33 -1.20 -15.77
CA THR A 176 0.09 -0.67 -15.16
C THR A 176 -0.49 -1.57 -14.07
N ASP A 177 -0.24 -2.89 -14.10
CA ASP A 177 -0.76 -3.82 -13.08
C ASP A 177 -0.16 -3.59 -11.69
N ARG A 178 0.97 -2.88 -11.61
CA ARG A 178 1.65 -2.51 -10.37
C ARG A 178 1.81 -1.00 -10.17
N THR A 179 1.20 -0.17 -11.02
CA THR A 179 1.31 1.29 -10.96
C THR A 179 -0.05 1.93 -10.66
N VAL A 180 -0.04 2.91 -9.74
CA VAL A 180 -1.19 3.72 -9.32
C VAL A 180 -0.89 5.20 -9.55
#